data_79cce297d33cc26b6e6f79ffd39cfba1
#
_entry.id   79cce297d33cc26b6e6f79ffd39cfba1
#
_cell.length_a   1.000
_cell.length_b   1.000
_cell.length_c   1.000
_cell.angle_alpha   90.00
_cell.angle_beta   90.00
_cell.angle_gamma   90.00
#
_symmetry.space_group_name_H-M   'P 1'
#
loop_
_entity.id
_entity.type
_entity.pdbx_description
1 polymer ?
#
loop_
_entity_poly.entity_id
_entity_poly.type
_entity_poly.pdbx_seq_one_letter_code
_entity_poly.pdbx_strand_id
1 'polypeptide(L)'
;MPVNVKIIVMRILLLFLLGIPFFANGQINRSANELAREKVGEYIVTKLFKDLSYKPVSYTGLKSQKQPHVDIAWSMNHQFEIVDSQFVADKKTAVRKAYYFSFYLDKKLNVVTAESFYRQ
;
A
#
# COMPACT_ATOMS: atom_id res chain seq x y z
N MET A 1 11.97 -23.69 33.01
CA MET A 1 11.87 -23.65 32.54
C MET A 1 11.69 -23.49 32.36
N PRO A 2 11.84 -23.51 32.37
CA PRO A 2 11.59 -23.48 31.93
C PRO A 2 11.45 -23.50 31.33
N VAL A 3 11.41 -23.54 30.96
CA VAL A 3 11.37 -23.71 30.18
C VAL A 3 10.93 -23.51 29.70
N ASN A 4 10.57 -23.17 29.68
CA ASN A 4 10.13 -23.04 29.03
C ASN A 4 9.44 -22.38 28.32
N VAL A 5 9.32 -21.89 28.60
CA VAL A 5 8.42 -21.18 28.05
C VAL A 5 8.85 -20.69 26.87
N LYS A 6 9.85 -20.29 26.96
CA LYS A 6 10.48 -19.87 25.90
C LYS A 6 10.53 -20.94 25.05
N ILE A 7 10.61 -21.85 25.49
CA ILE A 7 10.76 -22.93 24.72
C ILE A 7 9.52 -23.15 24.07
N ILE A 8 8.54 -22.93 24.68
CA ILE A 8 7.33 -23.11 24.09
C ILE A 8 7.19 -22.17 23.04
N VAL A 9 7.46 -21.05 23.31
CA VAL A 9 7.34 -20.12 22.37
C VAL A 9 8.10 -20.51 21.25
N MET A 10 9.19 -20.87 21.49
CA MET A 10 9.92 -21.24 20.47
C MET A 10 9.40 -22.36 19.93
N ARG A 11 9.00 -23.19 20.66
CA ARG A 11 8.58 -24.27 20.15
C ARG A 11 7.46 -24.04 19.35
N ILE A 12 6.71 -23.16 19.65
CA ILE A 12 5.62 -22.95 18.90
C ILE A 12 6.13 -22.42 17.71
N LEU A 13 6.99 -21.65 17.80
CA LEU A 13 7.53 -21.14 16.71
C LEU A 13 8.01 -22.22 15.96
N LEU A 14 8.54 -23.09 16.56
CA LEU A 14 9.06 -24.12 15.87
C LEU A 14 8.04 -24.86 15.25
N LEU A 15 7.01 -25.03 15.82
CA LEU A 15 6.06 -25.79 15.26
C LEU A 15 5.70 -25.13 14.08
N PHE A 16 5.65 -23.96 14.13
CA PHE A 16 5.29 -23.33 13.08
C PHE A 16 6.31 -23.58 12.17
N LEU A 17 7.38 -23.69 12.62
CA LEU A 17 8.44 -23.87 11.82
C LEU A 17 8.31 -25.01 10.99
N LEU A 18 7.79 -25.97 11.44
CA LEU A 18 7.72 -27.09 10.67
C LEU A 18 6.83 -26.85 9.55
N GLY A 19 5.80 -26.30 9.72
CA GLY A 19 4.92 -26.22 8.66
C GLY A 19 5.19 -24.99 7.93
N ILE A 20 5.87 -24.13 8.54
CA ILE A 20 6.20 -22.97 7.93
C ILE A 20 6.57 -22.92 6.51
N PRO A 21 7.25 -23.79 5.99
CA PRO A 21 7.68 -23.68 4.64
C PRO A 21 6.52 -23.40 3.74
N PHE A 22 5.43 -23.91 4.08
CA PHE A 22 4.30 -23.73 3.24
C PHE A 22 3.78 -22.38 3.39
N PHE A 23 3.72 -21.89 4.55
CA PHE A 23 3.22 -20.64 4.77
C PHE A 23 4.06 -19.73 4.04
N ALA A 24 5.26 -19.85 4.18
CA ALA A 24 6.18 -18.96 3.63
C ALA A 24 5.90 -18.89 2.17
N ASN A 25 5.67 -19.93 1.53
CA ASN A 25 5.43 -19.92 0.14
C ASN A 25 4.15 -19.21 -0.16
N GLY A 26 3.19 -19.43 0.60
CA GLY A 26 1.92 -18.82 0.39
C GLY A 26 2.08 -17.33 0.42
N GLN A 27 2.86 -16.85 1.33
CA GLN A 27 3.01 -15.47 1.44
C GLN A 27 3.84 -14.92 0.35
N ILE A 28 4.78 -15.64 -0.09
CA ILE A 28 5.64 -15.19 -1.08
C ILE A 28 4.95 -15.09 -2.39
N ASN A 29 3.89 -15.78 -2.58
CA ASN A 29 3.18 -15.76 -3.82
C ASN A 29 2.24 -14.57 -3.97
N ARG A 30 2.41 -13.59 -3.13
CA ARG A 30 1.61 -12.42 -3.25
C ARG A 30 1.89 -11.79 -4.57
N SER A 31 0.90 -11.37 -5.32
CA SER A 31 1.10 -10.83 -6.63
C SER A 31 1.77 -9.45 -6.59
N ALA A 32 2.42 -9.08 -7.65
CA ALA A 32 3.07 -7.79 -7.73
C ALA A 32 2.03 -6.69 -7.68
N ASN A 33 0.85 -6.91 -8.25
CA ASN A 33 -0.20 -5.91 -8.21
C ASN A 33 -0.67 -5.68 -6.77
N GLU A 34 -0.79 -6.72 -5.99
CA GLU A 34 -1.22 -6.54 -4.61
C GLU A 34 -0.18 -5.78 -3.81
N LEU A 35 1.09 -6.09 -4.01
CA LEU A 35 2.12 -5.42 -3.27
C LEU A 35 2.19 -3.96 -3.70
N ALA A 36 2.01 -3.68 -4.99
CA ALA A 36 2.03 -2.32 -5.46
C ALA A 36 0.88 -1.52 -4.86
N ARG A 37 -0.31 -2.11 -4.74
CA ARG A 37 -1.45 -1.40 -4.16
C ARG A 37 -1.16 -1.06 -2.71
N GLU A 38 -0.51 -1.97 -2.00
CA GLU A 38 -0.21 -1.73 -0.63
C GLU A 38 0.80 -0.60 -0.52
N LYS A 39 1.83 -0.59 -1.35
CA LYS A 39 2.85 0.46 -1.30
C LYS A 39 2.26 1.81 -1.70
N VAL A 40 1.37 1.83 -2.67
CA VAL A 40 0.71 3.06 -3.07
C VAL A 40 -0.15 3.59 -1.93
N GLY A 41 -0.92 2.72 -1.26
CA GLY A 41 -1.76 3.15 -0.15
C GLY A 41 -0.93 3.73 0.97
N GLU A 42 0.21 3.08 1.27
CA GLU A 42 1.05 3.55 2.33
C GLU A 42 1.64 4.91 1.95
N TYR A 43 2.00 5.11 0.71
CA TYR A 43 2.57 6.38 0.27
C TYR A 43 1.50 7.49 0.40
N ILE A 44 0.26 7.20 0.07
CA ILE A 44 -0.81 8.17 0.19
C ILE A 44 -0.99 8.63 1.63
N VAL A 45 -1.09 7.71 2.55
CA VAL A 45 -1.35 8.07 3.94
C VAL A 45 -0.14 8.59 4.70
N THR A 46 1.04 8.33 4.23
CA THR A 46 2.23 8.82 4.92
C THR A 46 2.87 10.04 4.27
N LYS A 47 2.66 10.21 2.97
CA LYS A 47 3.34 11.29 2.24
C LYS A 47 2.40 12.32 1.60
N LEU A 48 1.31 11.88 1.02
CA LEU A 48 0.43 12.79 0.33
C LEU A 48 -0.67 13.40 1.17
N PHE A 49 -1.38 12.58 1.91
CA PHE A 49 -2.50 13.07 2.70
C PHE A 49 -2.39 12.57 4.13
N LYS A 50 -1.44 13.09 4.86
CA LYS A 50 -1.21 12.68 6.21
C LYS A 50 -2.37 13.01 7.10
N ASP A 51 -2.66 12.13 7.98
CA ASP A 51 -3.71 12.30 8.99
C ASP A 51 -5.12 12.49 8.45
N LEU A 52 -5.35 12.13 7.20
CA LEU A 52 -6.68 12.17 6.64
C LEU A 52 -7.16 10.76 6.32
N SER A 53 -8.44 10.59 6.23
CA SER A 53 -9.01 9.28 5.99
C SER A 53 -8.93 8.93 4.52
N TYR A 54 -8.35 7.81 4.22
CA TYR A 54 -8.11 7.36 2.85
C TYR A 54 -9.03 6.18 2.51
N LYS A 55 -9.66 6.22 1.35
CA LYS A 55 -10.52 5.15 0.92
C LYS A 55 -10.21 4.81 -0.53
N PRO A 56 -9.69 3.65 -0.82
CA PRO A 56 -9.40 3.28 -2.21
C PRO A 56 -10.69 3.02 -2.99
N VAL A 57 -10.71 3.39 -4.25
CA VAL A 57 -11.86 3.18 -5.11
C VAL A 57 -11.51 2.21 -6.22
N SER A 58 -10.49 2.46 -6.98
CA SER A 58 -10.09 1.57 -8.05
C SER A 58 -8.63 1.70 -8.39
N TYR A 59 -8.08 0.68 -9.02
CA TYR A 59 -6.69 0.67 -9.45
C TYR A 59 -6.62 0.12 -10.87
N THR A 60 -5.64 0.56 -11.63
CA THR A 60 -5.32 -0.13 -12.87
C THR A 60 -4.22 -1.12 -12.50
N GLY A 61 -3.92 -2.03 -13.34
CA GLY A 61 -2.79 -2.93 -13.11
C GLY A 61 -1.47 -2.20 -13.34
N LEU A 62 -0.40 -2.84 -12.99
CA LEU A 62 0.93 -2.30 -13.19
C LEU A 62 1.23 -2.28 -14.68
N LYS A 63 1.81 -1.19 -15.14
CA LYS A 63 2.23 -1.08 -16.51
C LYS A 63 3.72 -0.84 -16.54
N SER A 64 4.41 -1.50 -17.44
CA SER A 64 5.84 -1.35 -17.55
C SER A 64 6.18 0.04 -18.09
N GLN A 65 7.18 0.65 -17.52
CA GLN A 65 7.64 1.96 -17.95
C GLN A 65 9.13 1.88 -18.24
N LYS A 66 9.55 2.50 -19.31
CA LYS A 66 10.95 2.51 -19.61
C LYS A 66 11.40 3.94 -19.68
N GLN A 67 12.07 4.37 -18.65
CA GLN A 67 12.55 5.73 -18.56
C GLN A 67 14.05 5.65 -18.42
N PRO A 68 14.77 5.89 -19.47
CA PRO A 68 16.22 5.71 -19.44
C PRO A 68 16.97 6.50 -18.40
N HIS A 69 16.46 7.60 -17.99
CA HIS A 69 17.18 8.42 -17.04
C HIS A 69 16.58 8.46 -15.63
N VAL A 70 15.60 7.65 -15.39
CA VAL A 70 14.93 7.67 -14.10
C VAL A 70 14.74 6.26 -13.60
N ASP A 71 14.79 6.07 -12.33
CA ASP A 71 14.64 4.74 -11.75
C ASP A 71 13.16 4.38 -11.63
N ILE A 72 12.47 4.38 -12.76
CA ILE A 72 11.05 4.02 -12.78
C ILE A 72 10.89 2.78 -13.65
N ALA A 73 10.30 1.76 -13.09
CA ALA A 73 10.07 0.51 -13.81
C ALA A 73 8.60 0.26 -14.07
N TRP A 74 7.72 0.80 -13.26
CA TRP A 74 6.30 0.55 -13.37
C TRP A 74 5.46 1.77 -13.10
N SER A 75 4.23 1.77 -13.60
CA SER A 75 3.28 2.82 -13.23
C SER A 75 1.94 2.16 -12.90
N MET A 76 1.14 2.83 -12.10
CA MET A 76 -0.16 2.35 -11.71
C MET A 76 -1.05 3.57 -11.51
N ASN A 77 -2.26 3.56 -12.08
CA ASN A 77 -3.19 4.65 -11.85
C ASN A 77 -4.16 4.23 -10.76
N HIS A 78 -4.53 5.14 -9.93
CA HIS A 78 -5.38 4.84 -8.78
C HIS A 78 -6.36 5.96 -8.54
N GLN A 79 -7.61 5.58 -8.32
CA GLN A 79 -8.64 6.52 -7.94
C GLN A 79 -8.95 6.26 -6.47
N PHE A 80 -9.00 7.28 -5.67
CA PHE A 80 -9.30 7.12 -4.25
C PHE A 80 -10.01 8.36 -3.72
N GLU A 81 -10.52 8.26 -2.51
CA GLU A 81 -11.19 9.37 -1.86
C GLU A 81 -10.48 9.73 -0.59
N ILE A 82 -10.43 11.01 -0.29
CA ILE A 82 -9.89 11.49 0.97
C ILE A 82 -11.05 12.16 1.67
N VAL A 83 -11.25 11.80 2.93
CA VAL A 83 -12.32 12.38 3.73
C VAL A 83 -11.69 13.22 4.81
N ASP A 84 -12.08 14.45 4.87
CA ASP A 84 -11.56 15.38 5.86
C ASP A 84 -12.74 15.96 6.62
N SER A 85 -12.59 16.21 7.90
CA SER A 85 -13.64 16.81 8.69
C SER A 85 -13.38 18.31 8.75
N GLN A 86 -14.37 19.09 8.38
CA GLN A 86 -14.24 20.52 8.39
C GLN A 86 -15.42 21.13 9.12
N PHE A 87 -15.24 22.34 9.63
CA PHE A 87 -16.33 23.02 10.30
C PHE A 87 -16.96 23.98 9.29
N VAL A 88 -18.24 23.83 9.07
CA VAL A 88 -18.97 24.69 8.19
C VAL A 88 -20.15 25.19 8.97
N ALA A 89 -20.26 26.49 9.13
CA ALA A 89 -21.31 27.10 9.92
C ALA A 89 -21.36 26.49 11.34
N ASP A 90 -20.20 26.34 11.94
CA ASP A 90 -20.04 25.79 13.27
C ASP A 90 -20.45 24.31 13.41
N LYS A 91 -20.65 23.62 12.33
CA LYS A 91 -20.97 22.21 12.39
C LYS A 91 -19.84 21.41 11.73
N LYS A 92 -19.48 20.35 12.38
CA LYS A 92 -18.44 19.49 11.83
C LYS A 92 -19.02 18.69 10.67
N THR A 93 -18.45 18.82 9.52
CA THR A 93 -18.93 18.15 8.33
C THR A 93 -17.82 17.35 7.68
N ALA A 94 -18.12 16.17 7.23
CA ALA A 94 -17.14 15.35 6.51
C ALA A 94 -17.16 15.80 5.05
N VAL A 95 -15.99 16.16 4.55
CA VAL A 95 -15.83 16.60 3.17
C VAL A 95 -15.08 15.50 2.44
N ARG A 96 -15.67 15.01 1.35
CA ARG A 96 -15.10 13.89 0.62
C ARG A 96 -14.65 14.37 -0.75
N LYS A 97 -13.41 14.11 -1.10
CA LYS A 97 -12.89 14.50 -2.39
C LYS A 97 -12.30 13.31 -3.10
N ALA A 98 -12.56 13.19 -4.39
CA ALA A 98 -12.03 12.10 -5.20
C ALA A 98 -10.78 12.56 -5.91
N TYR A 99 -9.78 11.70 -5.95
CA TYR A 99 -8.51 12.00 -6.59
C TYR A 99 -8.14 10.91 -7.57
N TYR A 100 -7.45 11.31 -8.65
CA TYR A 100 -6.93 10.36 -9.62
C TYR A 100 -5.45 10.65 -9.74
N PHE A 101 -4.65 9.65 -9.42
CA PHE A 101 -3.19 9.81 -9.47
C PHE A 101 -2.52 8.69 -10.25
N SER A 102 -1.40 9.03 -10.85
CA SER A 102 -0.53 8.02 -11.44
C SER A 102 0.64 7.89 -10.48
N PHE A 103 0.96 6.67 -10.10
CA PHE A 103 2.08 6.40 -9.21
C PHE A 103 3.16 5.70 -10.01
N TYR A 104 4.40 6.15 -9.88
CA TYR A 104 5.53 5.58 -10.59
C TYR A 104 6.40 4.85 -9.59
N LEU A 105 6.68 3.59 -9.88
CA LEU A 105 7.37 2.74 -8.94
C LEU A 105 8.67 2.21 -9.52
N ASP A 106 9.61 1.90 -8.66
CA ASP A 106 10.89 1.35 -9.08
C ASP A 106 10.78 -0.19 -9.21
N LYS A 107 11.88 -0.86 -9.46
CA LYS A 107 11.87 -2.30 -9.64
C LYS A 107 11.41 -3.04 -8.40
N LYS A 108 11.55 -2.45 -7.23
CA LYS A 108 11.15 -3.10 -6.01
C LYS A 108 9.74 -2.71 -5.61
N LEU A 109 9.04 -1.99 -6.49
CA LEU A 109 7.69 -1.52 -6.28
C LEU A 109 7.56 -0.44 -5.19
N ASN A 110 8.63 0.28 -4.93
CA ASN A 110 8.54 1.41 -4.02
C ASN A 110 8.11 2.62 -4.85
N VAL A 111 7.27 3.46 -4.30
CA VAL A 111 6.80 4.63 -5.03
C VAL A 111 7.91 5.65 -5.11
N VAL A 112 8.24 6.05 -6.33
CA VAL A 112 9.27 7.04 -6.56
C VAL A 112 8.63 8.42 -6.62
N THR A 113 7.54 8.55 -7.33
CA THR A 113 6.85 9.82 -7.44
C THR A 113 5.39 9.57 -7.82
N ALA A 114 4.57 10.59 -7.70
CA ALA A 114 3.17 10.50 -8.02
C ALA A 114 2.71 11.81 -8.61
N GLU A 115 1.76 11.76 -9.52
CA GLU A 115 1.21 13.00 -10.05
C GLU A 115 -0.29 12.85 -10.25
N SER A 116 -1.01 13.93 -9.99
CA SER A 116 -2.45 13.89 -10.10
C SER A 116 -2.84 14.15 -11.55
N PHE A 117 -3.96 13.66 -11.94
CA PHE A 117 -4.47 13.93 -13.26
C PHE A 117 -6.00 14.01 -13.20
N TYR A 118 -6.59 14.57 -14.24
CA TYR A 118 -8.03 14.68 -14.30
C TYR A 118 -8.55 13.65 -15.27
N ARG A 119 -9.59 12.95 -14.85
CA ARG A 119 -10.16 11.95 -15.70
C ARG A 119 -11.10 12.62 -16.65
N GLN A 120 -11.03 12.27 -17.90
CA GLN A 120 -11.87 12.86 -18.91
C GLN A 120 -13.18 12.11 -19.06
#